data_442541570e326312530174224e299ff7
#
_entry.id   442541570e326312530174224e299ff7
#
_cell.length_a   1.000
_cell.length_b   1.000
_cell.length_c   1.000
_cell.angle_alpha   90.00
_cell.angle_beta   90.00
_cell.angle_gamma   90.00
#
_symmetry.space_group_name_H-M   'P 1'
#
loop_
_entity.id
_entity.type
_entity.pdbx_description
1 polymer ?
#
loop_
_entity_poly.entity_id
_entity_poly.type
_entity_poly.pdbx_seq_one_letter_code
_entity_poly.pdbx_strand_id
1 'polypeptide(L)'
;MHPFFAANLAKFCITNVNRNSFFKIDTIPLLFLKAILLFFRYQRDKEVNSSRFAKLTPRGPVSVSSAELKVGDLVYVEKGSRVPADMVLLRTSEHSGSCFIRTDQLDGETDWKLRIAVPTTQKLQSDEELLNMEVSVFAERPQKDIHRWVRSV
;
A
#
# COMPACT_ATOMS: atom_id res chain seq x y z
N MET A 1 -11.62 -1.76 15.75
CA MET A 1 -13.04 -1.38 15.74
C MET A 1 -13.56 -1.52 14.33
N HIS A 2 -14.41 -2.50 14.08
CA HIS A 2 -14.85 -2.90 12.75
C HIS A 2 -15.75 -1.83 12.08
N PRO A 3 -15.66 -1.61 10.77
CA PRO A 3 -16.52 -0.67 10.02
C PRO A 3 -17.99 -1.09 9.94
N PHE A 4 -18.36 -2.24 10.49
CA PHE A 4 -19.72 -2.77 10.47
C PHE A 4 -20.70 -2.01 11.39
N PHE A 5 -20.22 -1.30 12.40
CA PHE A 5 -21.11 -0.59 13.35
C PHE A 5 -21.69 0.72 12.78
N ALA A 6 -20.99 1.38 11.87
CA ALA A 6 -21.48 2.64 11.29
C ALA A 6 -22.58 2.43 10.24
N ALA A 7 -22.59 1.29 9.55
CA ALA A 7 -23.61 0.99 8.53
C ALA A 7 -24.98 0.65 9.13
N ASN A 8 -25.01 0.09 10.34
CA ASN A 8 -26.28 -0.26 11.02
C ASN A 8 -26.96 0.93 11.73
N LEU A 9 -26.19 1.92 12.18
CA LEU A 9 -26.78 3.15 12.75
C LEU A 9 -27.46 4.00 11.67
N ALA A 10 -26.95 4.03 10.45
CA ALA A 10 -27.54 4.79 9.35
C ALA A 10 -28.89 4.20 8.88
N LYS A 11 -29.09 2.88 9.01
CA LYS A 11 -30.36 2.23 8.63
C LYS A 11 -31.49 2.45 9.65
N PHE A 12 -31.18 2.67 10.91
CA PHE A 12 -32.19 2.83 11.96
C PHE A 12 -32.83 4.23 11.97
N CYS A 13 -32.16 5.24 11.42
CA CYS A 13 -32.65 6.62 11.39
C CYS A 13 -33.65 6.91 10.25
N ILE A 14 -33.77 6.03 9.25
CA ILE A 14 -34.56 6.30 8.02
C ILE A 14 -36.01 5.84 8.13
N THR A 15 -36.39 5.00 9.08
CA THR A 15 -37.70 4.34 9.12
C THR A 15 -38.82 5.06 9.85
N ASN A 16 -38.62 6.24 10.44
CA ASN A 16 -39.65 6.84 11.30
C ASN A 16 -39.86 8.35 11.09
N VAL A 17 -39.97 8.82 9.85
CA VAL A 17 -40.14 10.25 9.69
C VAL A 17 -41.12 10.66 8.58
N ASN A 18 -42.07 11.51 8.96
CA ASN A 18 -43.19 12.02 8.19
C ASN A 18 -42.77 13.00 7.05
N ARG A 19 -43.40 12.87 5.90
CA ARG A 19 -42.94 13.29 4.55
C ARG A 19 -42.84 14.79 4.27
N ASN A 20 -43.26 15.70 5.11
CA ASN A 20 -43.47 17.11 4.75
C ASN A 20 -42.52 18.17 5.39
N SER A 21 -41.50 17.79 6.15
CA SER A 21 -40.62 18.77 6.81
C SER A 21 -39.11 18.52 6.62
N PHE A 22 -38.74 17.75 5.60
CA PHE A 22 -37.57 16.88 5.63
C PHE A 22 -36.31 17.37 4.98
N PHE A 23 -36.32 18.39 4.16
CA PHE A 23 -35.17 18.70 3.30
C PHE A 23 -34.03 19.49 3.97
N LYS A 24 -34.17 20.02 5.16
CA LYS A 24 -33.14 20.87 5.79
C LYS A 24 -32.43 20.28 7.02
N ILE A 25 -33.06 19.37 7.73
CA ILE A 25 -32.49 18.87 9.01
C ILE A 25 -31.67 17.60 8.79
N ASP A 26 -31.98 16.78 7.82
CA ASP A 26 -31.33 15.48 7.61
C ASP A 26 -30.02 15.52 6.82
N THR A 27 -29.75 16.62 6.13
CA THR A 27 -28.48 16.79 5.39
C THR A 27 -27.30 17.14 6.28
N ILE A 28 -27.51 17.81 7.40
CA ILE A 28 -26.43 18.26 8.31
C ILE A 28 -25.75 17.06 8.98
N PRO A 29 -26.46 16.10 9.61
CA PRO A 29 -25.81 14.93 10.21
C PRO A 29 -25.13 14.04 9.17
N LEU A 30 -25.66 13.94 7.95
CA LEU A 30 -25.03 13.19 6.87
C LEU A 30 -23.73 13.85 6.37
N LEU A 31 -23.70 15.18 6.28
CA LEU A 31 -22.50 15.94 5.96
C LEU A 31 -21.46 15.83 7.05
N PHE A 32 -21.88 15.88 8.31
CA PHE A 32 -20.99 15.71 9.46
C PHE A 32 -20.39 14.31 9.50
N LEU A 33 -21.18 13.28 9.26
CA LEU A 33 -20.69 11.90 9.16
C LEU A 33 -19.68 11.74 8.00
N LYS A 34 -19.96 12.32 6.83
CA LYS A 34 -19.01 12.34 5.71
C LYS A 34 -17.71 13.06 6.07
N ALA A 35 -17.79 14.19 6.75
CA ALA A 35 -16.60 14.93 7.21
C ALA A 35 -15.74 14.10 8.18
N ILE A 36 -16.37 13.39 9.12
CA ILE A 36 -15.69 12.48 10.05
C ILE A 36 -15.01 11.35 9.28
N LEU A 37 -15.69 10.71 8.34
CA LEU A 37 -15.12 9.63 7.53
C LEU A 37 -13.94 10.12 6.68
N LEU A 38 -14.04 11.31 6.11
CA LEU A 38 -12.94 11.93 5.35
C LEU A 38 -11.76 12.25 6.27
N PHE A 39 -12.01 12.72 7.48
CA PHE A 39 -10.97 13.00 8.46
C PHE A 39 -10.21 11.71 8.87
N PHE A 40 -10.91 10.59 9.11
CA PHE A 40 -10.27 9.32 9.42
C PHE A 40 -9.49 8.77 8.23
N ARG A 41 -9.98 8.93 6.99
CA ARG A 41 -9.23 8.57 5.79
C ARG A 41 -7.96 9.41 5.67
N TYR A 42 -8.08 10.72 5.82
CA TYR A 42 -6.93 11.61 5.78
C TYR A 42 -5.87 11.26 6.83
N GLN A 43 -6.27 10.94 8.07
CA GLN A 43 -5.33 10.52 9.10
C GLN A 43 -4.60 9.22 8.73
N ARG A 44 -5.34 8.23 8.22
CA ARG A 44 -4.75 6.96 7.77
C ARG A 44 -3.79 7.17 6.61
N ASP A 45 -4.18 7.96 5.63
CA ASP A 45 -3.34 8.27 4.47
C ASP A 45 -2.08 9.01 4.89
N LYS A 46 -2.19 9.96 5.82
CA LYS A 46 -1.05 10.67 6.40
C LYS A 46 -0.09 9.73 7.13
N GLU A 47 -0.59 8.80 7.93
CA GLU A 47 0.22 7.78 8.62
C GLU A 47 1.01 6.94 7.61
N VAL A 48 0.34 6.41 6.60
CA VAL A 48 0.97 5.60 5.54
C VAL A 48 2.01 6.41 4.77
N ASN A 49 1.68 7.61 4.35
CA ASN A 49 2.55 8.47 3.56
C ASN A 49 3.75 9.02 4.34
N SER A 50 3.65 9.11 5.67
CA SER A 50 4.74 9.54 6.55
C SER A 50 5.66 8.39 6.98
N SER A 51 5.33 7.14 6.69
CA SER A 51 6.19 5.98 6.96
C SER A 51 7.53 6.15 6.26
N ARG A 52 8.62 5.85 6.97
CA ARG A 52 9.97 6.07 6.47
C ARG A 52 10.59 4.77 6.00
N PHE A 53 11.32 4.85 4.89
CA PHE A 53 12.02 3.75 4.25
C PHE A 53 13.47 4.13 3.95
N ALA A 54 14.37 3.16 4.01
CA ALA A 54 15.76 3.36 3.64
C ALA A 54 15.89 3.21 2.12
N LYS A 55 16.06 4.34 1.43
CA LYS A 55 16.35 4.39 -0.01
C LYS A 55 17.86 4.23 -0.21
N LEU A 56 18.25 3.31 -1.08
CA LEU A 56 19.63 3.10 -1.46
C LEU A 56 20.09 4.21 -2.43
N THR A 57 21.20 4.86 -2.08
CA THR A 57 21.84 5.89 -2.93
C THR A 57 23.33 5.58 -3.08
N PRO A 58 24.03 6.17 -4.05
CA PRO A 58 25.48 5.98 -4.21
C PRO A 58 26.32 6.40 -2.99
N ARG A 59 25.74 7.21 -2.10
CA ARG A 59 26.38 7.64 -0.85
C ARG A 59 25.97 6.80 0.37
N GLY A 60 25.19 5.75 0.14
CA GLY A 60 24.62 4.89 1.18
C GLY A 60 23.11 5.03 1.35
N PRO A 61 22.51 4.30 2.30
CA PRO A 61 21.08 4.34 2.55
C PRO A 61 20.66 5.67 3.18
N VAL A 62 19.60 6.28 2.64
CA VAL A 62 19.00 7.53 3.13
C VAL A 62 17.55 7.27 3.52
N SER A 63 17.16 7.73 4.71
CA SER A 63 15.78 7.61 5.19
C SER A 63 14.89 8.65 4.52
N VAL A 64 13.93 8.20 3.73
CA VAL A 64 12.95 9.02 3.02
C VAL A 64 11.53 8.65 3.42
N SER A 65 10.58 9.57 3.27
CA SER A 65 9.16 9.24 3.49
C SER A 65 8.60 8.45 2.30
N SER A 66 7.57 7.66 2.56
CA SER A 66 6.86 6.90 1.52
C SER A 66 6.38 7.79 0.37
N ALA A 67 5.94 9.02 0.68
CA ALA A 67 5.48 9.99 -0.31
C ALA A 67 6.58 10.55 -1.23
N GLU A 68 7.85 10.44 -0.85
CA GLU A 68 9.01 10.93 -1.62
C GLU A 68 9.62 9.88 -2.54
N LEU A 69 9.16 8.63 -2.43
CA LEU A 69 9.63 7.53 -3.27
C LEU A 69 9.21 7.75 -4.72
N LYS A 70 10.11 7.46 -5.64
CA LYS A 70 9.91 7.60 -7.09
C LYS A 70 10.12 6.27 -7.80
N VAL A 71 9.54 6.16 -8.99
CA VAL A 71 9.78 5.02 -9.87
C VAL A 71 11.27 4.92 -10.19
N GLY A 72 11.83 3.73 -10.03
CA GLY A 72 13.26 3.46 -10.20
C GLY A 72 14.09 3.56 -8.93
N ASP A 73 13.49 3.97 -7.79
CA ASP A 73 14.20 3.99 -6.52
C ASP A 73 14.41 2.56 -5.98
N LEU A 74 15.60 2.30 -5.46
CA LEU A 74 15.92 1.08 -4.72
C LEU A 74 15.66 1.31 -3.25
N VAL A 75 14.87 0.43 -2.65
CA VAL A 75 14.39 0.61 -1.26
C VAL A 75 14.61 -0.67 -0.46
N TYR A 76 15.10 -0.52 0.76
CA TYR A 76 15.13 -1.60 1.73
C TYR A 76 13.77 -1.71 2.44
N VAL A 77 13.21 -2.91 2.46
CA VAL A 77 12.01 -3.24 3.22
C VAL A 77 12.39 -4.23 4.31
N GLU A 78 12.26 -3.81 5.55
CA GLU A 78 12.58 -4.63 6.70
C GLU A 78 11.51 -5.69 6.98
N LYS A 79 11.91 -6.74 7.68
CA LYS A 79 10.98 -7.78 8.13
C LYS A 79 9.87 -7.18 8.99
N GLY A 80 8.62 -7.54 8.66
CA GLY A 80 7.45 -7.03 9.36
C GLY A 80 7.01 -5.63 8.95
N SER A 81 7.75 -4.97 8.07
CA SER A 81 7.37 -3.67 7.53
C SER A 81 6.32 -3.78 6.43
N ARG A 82 5.54 -2.73 6.29
CA ARG A 82 4.59 -2.60 5.18
C ARG A 82 5.35 -2.22 3.91
N VAL A 83 4.98 -2.84 2.79
CA VAL A 83 5.50 -2.48 1.47
C VAL A 83 4.89 -1.14 1.05
N PRO A 84 5.70 -0.12 0.69
CA PRO A 84 5.22 1.25 0.45
C PRO A 84 4.44 1.42 -0.86
N ALA A 85 4.76 0.62 -1.86
CA ALA A 85 4.19 0.70 -3.20
C ALA A 85 4.34 -0.64 -3.92
N ASP A 86 3.89 -0.70 -5.16
CA ASP A 86 4.16 -1.81 -6.04
C ASP A 86 5.67 -1.88 -6.34
N MET A 87 6.29 -3.04 -6.07
CA MET A 87 7.74 -3.20 -6.12
C MET A 87 8.13 -4.53 -6.75
N VAL A 88 9.30 -4.56 -7.36
CA VAL A 88 9.95 -5.78 -7.81
C VAL A 88 10.98 -6.21 -6.76
N LEU A 89 10.91 -7.46 -6.33
CA LEU A 89 11.86 -8.02 -5.37
C LEU A 89 13.17 -8.36 -6.07
N LEU A 90 14.19 -7.58 -5.84
CA LEU A 90 15.50 -7.75 -6.46
C LEU A 90 16.40 -8.70 -5.67
N ARG A 91 16.48 -8.52 -4.35
CA ARG A 91 17.34 -9.31 -3.48
C ARG A 91 16.73 -9.51 -2.10
N THR A 92 16.98 -10.66 -1.50
CA THR A 92 16.64 -10.97 -0.11
C THR A 92 17.87 -11.37 0.67
N SER A 93 17.78 -11.29 1.99
CA SER A 93 18.82 -11.82 2.90
C SER A 93 18.91 -13.35 2.90
N GLU A 94 17.87 -14.02 2.43
CA GLU A 94 17.83 -15.48 2.33
C GLU A 94 18.56 -15.97 1.09
N HIS A 95 19.40 -16.99 1.24
CA HIS A 95 20.15 -17.58 0.11
C HIS A 95 19.26 -18.11 -1.00
N SER A 96 18.07 -18.59 -0.66
CA SER A 96 17.06 -19.07 -1.62
C SER A 96 16.46 -17.94 -2.45
N GLY A 97 16.69 -16.68 -2.11
CA GLY A 97 16.05 -15.53 -2.74
C GLY A 97 14.55 -15.42 -2.46
N SER A 98 14.02 -16.17 -1.49
CA SER A 98 12.60 -16.21 -1.18
C SER A 98 12.23 -15.26 -0.04
N CYS A 99 11.02 -14.73 -0.09
CA CYS A 99 10.39 -14.07 1.04
C CYS A 99 8.88 -14.35 1.07
N PHE A 100 8.29 -14.20 2.24
CA PHE A 100 6.86 -14.34 2.44
C PHE A 100 6.23 -12.98 2.65
N ILE A 101 5.15 -12.71 1.93
CA ILE A 101 4.36 -11.48 2.07
C ILE A 101 2.91 -11.80 2.39
N ARG A 102 2.24 -10.87 3.06
CA ARG A 102 0.79 -10.92 3.28
C ARG A 102 0.13 -9.82 2.47
N THR A 103 -0.98 -10.16 1.82
CA THR A 103 -1.76 -9.25 0.98
C THR A 103 -3.15 -8.97 1.56
N ASP A 104 -3.37 -9.31 2.83
CA ASP A 104 -4.66 -9.17 3.53
C ASP A 104 -5.27 -7.77 3.43
N GLN A 105 -4.44 -6.74 3.39
CA GLN A 105 -4.91 -5.36 3.23
C GLN A 105 -5.33 -5.00 1.80
N LEU A 106 -4.87 -5.76 0.82
CA LEU A 106 -5.13 -5.53 -0.60
C LEU A 106 -6.31 -6.37 -1.11
N ASP A 107 -6.25 -7.67 -0.90
CA ASP A 107 -7.21 -8.65 -1.42
C ASP A 107 -8.06 -9.34 -0.35
N GLY A 108 -7.77 -9.08 0.94
CA GLY A 108 -8.44 -9.70 2.07
C GLY A 108 -7.99 -11.13 2.38
N GLU A 109 -7.05 -11.68 1.61
CA GLU A 109 -6.51 -13.01 1.85
C GLU A 109 -5.50 -12.98 3.00
N THR A 110 -5.68 -13.83 4.00
CA THR A 110 -4.81 -13.89 5.18
C THR A 110 -3.60 -14.79 5.01
N ASP A 111 -3.53 -15.53 3.92
CA ASP A 111 -2.47 -16.49 3.66
C ASP A 111 -1.14 -15.81 3.29
N TRP A 112 -0.06 -16.46 3.69
CA TRP A 112 1.28 -16.04 3.30
C TRP A 112 1.56 -16.44 1.86
N LYS A 113 1.93 -15.45 1.04
CA LYS A 113 2.29 -15.66 -0.37
C LYS A 113 3.80 -15.65 -0.52
N LEU A 114 4.35 -16.72 -1.09
CA LEU A 114 5.77 -16.79 -1.41
C LEU A 114 6.08 -15.86 -2.61
N ARG A 115 7.14 -15.09 -2.47
CA ARG A 115 7.74 -14.29 -3.55
C ARG A 115 9.22 -14.66 -3.68
N ILE A 116 9.70 -14.69 -4.91
CA ILE A 116 11.08 -15.04 -5.26
C ILE A 116 11.72 -13.84 -5.90
N ALA A 117 12.92 -13.50 -5.46
CA ALA A 117 13.72 -12.43 -6.04
C ALA A 117 14.12 -12.77 -7.47
N VAL A 118 14.38 -11.75 -8.26
CA VAL A 118 14.91 -11.93 -9.62
C VAL A 118 16.24 -12.69 -9.53
N PRO A 119 16.40 -13.85 -10.22
CA PRO A 119 17.56 -14.73 -10.02
C PRO A 119 18.89 -14.07 -10.37
N THR A 120 18.90 -13.16 -11.32
CA THR A 120 20.11 -12.44 -11.74
C THR A 120 20.58 -11.46 -10.68
N THR A 121 19.65 -10.71 -10.08
CA THR A 121 19.96 -9.70 -9.06
C THR A 121 20.22 -10.30 -7.69
N GLN A 122 19.63 -11.45 -7.38
CA GLN A 122 19.90 -12.19 -6.14
C GLN A 122 21.37 -12.64 -6.02
N LYS A 123 22.04 -12.87 -7.15
CA LYS A 123 23.44 -13.30 -7.19
C LYS A 123 24.44 -12.15 -6.93
N LEU A 124 23.99 -10.91 -7.06
CA LEU A 124 24.84 -9.75 -6.81
C LEU A 124 25.19 -9.65 -5.32
N GLN A 125 26.46 -9.46 -5.03
CA GLN A 125 26.93 -9.47 -3.63
C GLN A 125 26.89 -8.08 -2.99
N SER A 126 27.03 -7.03 -3.78
CA SER A 126 27.08 -5.66 -3.28
C SER A 126 25.87 -4.82 -3.69
N ASP A 127 25.61 -3.80 -2.90
CA ASP A 127 24.56 -2.83 -3.18
C ASP A 127 24.96 -1.86 -4.31
N GLU A 128 26.28 -1.67 -4.48
CA GLU A 128 26.84 -0.87 -5.56
C GLU A 128 26.59 -1.51 -6.92
N GLU A 129 26.68 -2.84 -7.02
CA GLU A 129 26.33 -3.57 -8.23
C GLU A 129 24.86 -3.40 -8.60
N LEU A 130 23.96 -3.38 -7.60
CA LEU A 130 22.54 -3.11 -7.82
C LEU A 130 22.28 -1.69 -8.33
N LEU A 131 23.03 -0.69 -7.83
CA LEU A 131 22.90 0.69 -8.26
C LEU A 131 23.41 0.92 -9.70
N ASN A 132 24.45 0.20 -10.10
CA ASN A 132 25.09 0.34 -11.41
C ASN A 132 24.44 -0.53 -12.49
N MET A 133 23.41 -1.28 -12.14
CA MET A 133 22.73 -2.20 -13.03
C MET A 133 21.80 -1.44 -13.98
N GLU A 134 21.96 -1.66 -15.28
CA GLU A 134 21.00 -1.20 -16.29
C GLU A 134 19.90 -2.24 -16.47
N VAL A 135 18.75 -1.99 -15.85
CA VAL A 135 17.56 -2.87 -15.93
C VAL A 135 16.34 -2.05 -16.30
N SER A 136 15.57 -2.59 -17.20
CA SER A 136 14.23 -2.08 -17.50
C SER A 136 13.17 -3.02 -16.97
N VAL A 137 12.21 -2.48 -16.23
CA VAL A 137 11.05 -3.20 -15.74
C VAL A 137 9.83 -2.78 -16.55
N PHE A 138 9.21 -3.73 -17.21
CA PHE A 138 7.95 -3.48 -17.90
C PHE A 138 6.78 -3.79 -16.97
N ALA A 139 6.02 -2.77 -16.60
CA ALA A 139 4.80 -2.89 -15.82
C ALA A 139 3.58 -2.56 -16.69
N GLU A 140 2.55 -3.37 -16.60
CA GLU A 140 1.27 -3.08 -17.25
C GLU A 140 0.61 -1.82 -16.63
N ARG A 141 -0.25 -1.17 -17.39
CA ARG A 141 -1.03 -0.03 -16.89
C ARG A 141 -1.95 -0.47 -15.73
N PRO A 142 -2.28 0.43 -14.79
CA PRO A 142 -3.21 0.13 -13.72
C PRO A 142 -4.50 -0.49 -14.25
N GLN A 143 -4.87 -1.65 -13.72
CA GLN A 143 -6.05 -2.41 -14.13
C GLN A 143 -6.93 -2.68 -12.91
N LYS A 144 -8.20 -3.03 -13.16
CA LYS A 144 -9.14 -3.43 -12.10
C LYS A 144 -8.80 -4.79 -11.49
N ASP A 145 -8.08 -5.63 -12.24
CA ASP A 145 -7.67 -6.96 -11.79
C ASP A 145 -6.36 -6.84 -11.00
N ILE A 146 -6.47 -6.97 -9.69
CA ILE A 146 -5.34 -6.89 -8.74
C ILE A 146 -4.37 -8.08 -8.83
N HIS A 147 -4.74 -9.16 -9.52
CA HIS A 147 -3.90 -10.35 -9.68
C HIS A 147 -3.06 -10.33 -10.95
N ARG A 148 -3.29 -9.36 -11.83
CA ARG A 148 -2.56 -9.23 -13.09
C ARG A 148 -1.33 -8.36 -12.94
N TRP A 149 -0.16 -9.00 -12.91
CA TRP A 149 1.12 -8.33 -12.67
C TRP A 149 2.18 -8.66 -13.72
N VAL A 150 3.18 -7.78 -13.78
CA VAL A 150 4.42 -7.79 -14.55
C VAL A 150 4.83 -9.15 -15.10
N ARG A 151 5.04 -9.24 -16.40
CA ARG A 151 5.45 -10.47 -17.08
C ARG A 151 6.92 -10.55 -17.50
N SER A 152 7.71 -9.48 -17.34
CA SER A 152 9.14 -9.52 -17.76
C SER A 152 9.99 -8.51 -17.02
N VAL A 153 11.12 -8.96 -16.58
CA VAL A 153 12.25 -8.19 -16.08
C VAL A 153 13.39 -8.38 -17.05
#